data_8eb4780bad523d21b207a1f27aacb11c
#
_entry.id   8eb4780bad523d21b207a1f27aacb11c
#
_cell.length_a   1.000
_cell.length_b   1.000
_cell.length_c   1.000
_cell.angle_alpha   90.00
_cell.angle_beta   90.00
_cell.angle_gamma   90.00
#
_symmetry.space_group_name_H-M   'P 1'
#
loop_
_entity.id
_entity.type
_entity.pdbx_description
1 polymer ?
#
loop_
_entity_poly.entity_id
_entity_poly.type
_entity_poly.pdbx_seq_one_letter_code
_entity_poly.pdbx_strand_id
1 'polypeptide(L)'
;VVKAGFNELRLVWKDIKSRLVVRRYIASYFMFNMAVQTVMIMATAFANKEIVGIKTQDLIVSILLIQFLGILGSVVFSKIATRFGNRLGLSIAILIWIGLCLFVYFFVFLPWQFYIAASMVGLVMGGIQSLARSTYSKMLPETEDHASYFSFFDVSEKIGLAIGTISFGLIETFTDIRTSVLALVVFFVAGIILLLRVPIK
;
A
#
# COMPACT_ATOMS: atom_id res chain seq x y z
N VAL A 1 8.92 2.50 29.73
CA VAL A 1 9.19 2.36 28.28
C VAL A 1 7.91 2.60 27.48
N VAL A 2 6.81 1.85 27.69
CA VAL A 2 5.56 1.96 26.88
C VAL A 2 4.92 3.36 26.97
N LYS A 3 4.81 3.94 28.18
CA LYS A 3 4.24 5.30 28.36
C LYS A 3 5.08 6.38 27.68
N ALA A 4 6.40 6.23 27.66
CA ALA A 4 7.30 7.17 26.97
C ALA A 4 7.05 7.13 25.44
N GLY A 5 7.00 5.95 24.83
CA GLY A 5 6.70 5.79 23.41
C GLY A 5 5.33 6.36 23.01
N PHE A 6 4.28 6.18 23.81
CA PHE A 6 2.98 6.80 23.58
C PHE A 6 3.02 8.31 23.63
N ASN A 7 3.78 8.88 24.56
CA ASN A 7 3.94 10.34 24.66
C ASN A 7 4.67 10.91 23.44
N GLU A 8 5.72 10.23 22.97
CA GLU A 8 6.45 10.62 21.77
C GLU A 8 5.54 10.59 20.53
N LEU A 9 4.80 9.51 20.31
CA LEU A 9 3.84 9.42 19.21
C LEU A 9 2.78 10.52 19.28
N ARG A 10 2.31 10.88 20.48
CA ARG A 10 1.36 11.98 20.68
C ARG A 10 1.96 13.35 20.33
N LEU A 11 3.21 13.58 20.66
CA LEU A 11 3.93 14.81 20.32
C LEU A 11 4.12 14.92 18.80
N VAL A 12 4.57 13.84 18.15
CA VAL A 12 4.70 13.76 16.68
C VAL A 12 3.34 13.99 16.00
N TRP A 13 2.26 13.36 16.50
CA TRP A 13 0.93 13.60 15.97
C TRP A 13 0.50 15.06 16.07
N LYS A 14 0.78 15.73 17.19
CA LYS A 14 0.48 17.15 17.39
C LYS A 14 1.23 18.04 16.40
N ASP A 15 2.52 17.73 16.14
CA ASP A 15 3.32 18.45 15.15
C ASP A 15 2.83 18.20 13.72
N ILE A 16 2.62 16.95 13.35
CA ILE A 16 2.06 16.59 12.02
C ILE A 16 0.71 17.28 11.79
N LYS A 17 -0.15 17.34 12.81
CA LYS A 17 -1.46 17.99 12.71
C LYS A 17 -1.36 19.48 12.43
N SER A 18 -0.31 20.15 12.90
CA SER A 18 -0.04 21.57 12.62
C SER A 18 0.46 21.82 11.19
N ARG A 19 1.07 20.80 10.55
CA ARG A 19 1.68 20.88 9.20
C ARG A 19 0.72 20.39 8.14
N LEU A 20 0.02 21.29 7.47
CA LEU A 20 -1.02 20.96 6.50
C LEU A 20 -0.57 19.96 5.42
N VAL A 21 0.65 20.12 4.89
CA VAL A 21 1.21 19.28 3.83
C VAL A 21 1.42 17.84 4.32
N VAL A 22 2.12 17.68 5.45
CA VAL A 22 2.40 16.36 6.05
C VAL A 22 1.11 15.65 6.45
N ARG A 23 0.17 16.38 7.07
CA ARG A 23 -1.14 15.85 7.45
C ARG A 23 -1.94 15.32 6.26
N ARG A 24 -1.98 16.08 5.15
CA ARG A 24 -2.65 15.65 3.92
C ARG A 24 -1.98 14.43 3.32
N TYR A 25 -0.66 14.39 3.33
CA TYR A 25 0.10 13.27 2.83
C TYR A 25 -0.13 12.00 3.65
N ILE A 26 -0.05 12.08 4.98
CA ILE A 26 -0.31 10.93 5.86
C ILE A 26 -1.74 10.41 5.68
N ALA A 27 -2.73 11.28 5.49
CA ALA A 27 -4.10 10.84 5.22
C ALA A 27 -4.20 10.09 3.88
N SER A 28 -3.53 10.57 2.82
CA SER A 28 -3.45 9.87 1.54
C SER A 28 -2.72 8.53 1.67
N TYR A 29 -1.55 8.54 2.33
CA TYR A 29 -0.77 7.35 2.61
C TYR A 29 -1.59 6.29 3.34
N PHE A 30 -2.28 6.69 4.41
CA PHE A 30 -3.12 5.79 5.18
C PHE A 30 -4.16 5.07 4.31
N MET A 31 -4.84 5.81 3.42
CA MET A 31 -5.86 5.24 2.54
C MET A 31 -5.28 4.23 1.55
N PHE A 32 -4.28 4.63 0.75
CA PHE A 32 -3.77 3.69 -0.25
C PHE A 32 -2.95 2.55 0.36
N ASN A 33 -2.20 2.81 1.44
CA ASN A 33 -1.42 1.76 2.09
C ASN A 33 -2.30 0.73 2.80
N MET A 34 -3.42 1.14 3.38
CA MET A 34 -4.44 0.24 3.93
C MET A 34 -4.86 -0.80 2.88
N ALA A 35 -5.15 -0.37 1.65
CA ALA A 35 -5.51 -1.28 0.56
C ALA A 35 -4.33 -2.17 0.13
N VAL A 36 -3.13 -1.61 -0.06
CA VAL A 36 -1.91 -2.36 -0.43
C VAL A 36 -1.63 -3.48 0.56
N GLN A 37 -1.60 -3.18 1.84
CA GLN A 37 -1.28 -4.15 2.88
C GLN A 37 -2.36 -5.23 3.02
N THR A 38 -3.64 -4.85 2.84
CA THR A 38 -4.75 -5.80 2.85
C THR A 38 -4.64 -6.79 1.69
N VAL A 39 -4.34 -6.33 0.47
CA VAL A 39 -4.12 -7.23 -0.68
C VAL A 39 -3.00 -8.23 -0.37
N MET A 40 -1.90 -7.79 0.21
CA MET A 40 -0.76 -8.66 0.51
C MET A 40 -1.11 -9.78 1.49
N ILE A 41 -1.91 -9.49 2.52
CA ILE A 41 -2.34 -10.49 3.49
C ILE A 41 -3.40 -11.42 2.91
N MET A 42 -4.36 -10.87 2.16
CA MET A 42 -5.51 -11.61 1.65
C MET A 42 -5.22 -12.37 0.35
N ALA A 43 -4.11 -12.09 -0.35
CA ALA A 43 -3.78 -12.73 -1.64
C ALA A 43 -3.78 -14.26 -1.57
N THR A 44 -3.24 -14.85 -0.51
CA THR A 44 -3.20 -16.30 -0.33
C THR A 44 -4.61 -16.87 -0.08
N ALA A 45 -5.42 -16.20 0.74
CA ALA A 45 -6.79 -16.60 1.00
C ALA A 45 -7.65 -16.53 -0.28
N PHE A 46 -7.49 -15.43 -1.04
CA PHE A 46 -8.12 -15.26 -2.35
C PHE A 46 -7.75 -16.39 -3.30
N ALA A 47 -6.44 -16.68 -3.43
CA ALA A 47 -5.97 -17.70 -4.34
C ALA A 47 -6.55 -19.09 -4.00
N ASN A 48 -6.56 -19.46 -2.73
CA ASN A 48 -7.10 -20.75 -2.28
C ASN A 48 -8.63 -20.89 -2.50
N LYS A 49 -9.38 -19.78 -2.45
CA LYS A 49 -10.84 -19.81 -2.62
C LYS A 49 -11.28 -19.75 -4.08
N GLU A 50 -10.56 -18.95 -4.89
CA GLU A 50 -11.06 -18.53 -6.20
C GLU A 50 -10.32 -19.14 -7.39
N ILE A 51 -9.11 -19.70 -7.19
CA ILE A 51 -8.30 -20.18 -8.30
C ILE A 51 -8.39 -21.69 -8.41
N VAL A 52 -8.97 -22.15 -9.50
CA VAL A 52 -9.16 -23.58 -9.75
C VAL A 52 -7.82 -24.27 -9.93
N GLY A 53 -7.58 -25.31 -9.13
CA GLY A 53 -6.39 -26.14 -9.25
C GLY A 53 -5.12 -25.54 -8.69
N ILE A 54 -5.18 -24.44 -7.92
CA ILE A 54 -4.00 -23.86 -7.27
C ILE A 54 -3.41 -24.82 -6.24
N LYS A 55 -2.09 -24.92 -6.23
CA LYS A 55 -1.33 -25.75 -5.28
C LYS A 55 -0.49 -24.86 -4.36
N THR A 56 -0.13 -25.40 -3.21
CA THR A 56 0.77 -24.69 -2.26
C THR A 56 2.07 -24.25 -2.92
N GLN A 57 2.60 -25.03 -3.86
CA GLN A 57 3.80 -24.70 -4.63
C GLN A 57 3.59 -23.42 -5.46
N ASP A 58 2.41 -23.24 -6.07
CA ASP A 58 2.09 -22.05 -6.87
C ASP A 58 2.06 -20.78 -6.00
N LEU A 59 1.58 -20.90 -4.76
CA LEU A 59 1.58 -19.79 -3.79
C LEU A 59 3.01 -19.42 -3.39
N ILE A 60 3.87 -20.40 -3.12
CA ILE A 60 5.27 -20.17 -2.78
C ILE A 60 6.00 -19.48 -3.93
N VAL A 61 5.83 -19.96 -5.16
CA VAL A 61 6.41 -19.35 -6.36
C VAL A 61 5.92 -17.91 -6.53
N SER A 62 4.63 -17.67 -6.32
CA SER A 62 4.05 -16.32 -6.40
C SER A 62 4.64 -15.36 -5.37
N ILE A 63 4.86 -15.81 -4.14
CA ILE A 63 5.50 -15.00 -3.09
C ILE A 63 6.95 -14.67 -3.49
N LEU A 64 7.70 -15.64 -4.00
CA LEU A 64 9.07 -15.41 -4.48
C LEU A 64 9.12 -14.42 -5.64
N LEU A 65 8.17 -14.54 -6.59
CA LEU A 65 8.03 -13.58 -7.69
C LEU A 65 7.75 -12.17 -7.19
N ILE A 66 6.84 -12.01 -6.22
CA ILE A 66 6.52 -10.70 -5.62
C ILE A 66 7.78 -10.09 -5.00
N GLN A 67 8.56 -10.85 -4.24
CA GLN A 67 9.75 -10.34 -3.57
C GLN A 67 10.85 -9.96 -4.56
N PHE A 68 11.13 -10.84 -5.53
CA PHE A 68 12.17 -10.58 -6.53
C PHE A 68 11.81 -9.38 -7.42
N LEU A 69 10.59 -9.35 -7.93
CA LEU A 69 10.13 -8.25 -8.78
C LEU A 69 9.94 -6.94 -7.98
N GLY A 70 9.71 -7.02 -6.67
CA GLY A 70 9.69 -5.85 -5.79
C GLY A 70 11.00 -5.08 -5.77
N ILE A 71 12.13 -5.77 -5.83
CA ILE A 71 13.44 -5.13 -5.94
C ILE A 71 13.55 -4.35 -7.25
N LEU A 72 13.17 -4.97 -8.37
CA LEU A 72 13.17 -4.30 -9.69
C LEU A 72 12.20 -3.12 -9.71
N GLY A 73 11.03 -3.30 -9.14
CA GLY A 73 9.99 -2.26 -9.03
C GLY A 73 10.47 -1.04 -8.26
N SER A 74 11.18 -1.23 -7.15
CA SER A 74 11.73 -0.11 -6.37
C SER A 74 12.72 0.73 -7.19
N VAL A 75 13.56 0.09 -8.01
CA VAL A 75 14.51 0.78 -8.90
C VAL A 75 13.79 1.52 -10.03
N VAL A 76 12.81 0.88 -10.67
CA VAL A 76 12.04 1.49 -11.78
C VAL A 76 11.29 2.73 -11.29
N PHE A 77 10.54 2.61 -10.18
CA PHE A 77 9.77 3.72 -9.64
C PHE A 77 10.66 4.83 -9.05
N SER A 78 11.84 4.49 -8.51
CA SER A 78 12.83 5.50 -8.10
C SER A 78 13.29 6.34 -9.30
N LYS A 79 13.57 5.73 -10.46
CA LYS A 79 13.93 6.44 -11.69
C LYS A 79 12.77 7.31 -12.21
N ILE A 80 11.54 6.83 -12.12
CA ILE A 80 10.36 7.63 -12.48
C ILE A 80 10.27 8.85 -11.55
N ALA A 81 10.44 8.66 -10.25
CA ALA A 81 10.35 9.73 -9.27
C ALA A 81 11.46 10.77 -9.39
N THR A 82 12.68 10.36 -9.73
CA THR A 82 13.79 11.31 -9.98
C THR A 82 13.55 12.17 -11.21
N ARG A 83 12.88 11.64 -12.24
CA ARG A 83 12.62 12.36 -13.48
C ARG A 83 11.34 13.19 -13.43
N PHE A 84 10.27 12.68 -12.84
CA PHE A 84 8.94 13.25 -12.92
C PHE A 84 8.36 13.67 -11.55
N GLY A 85 9.11 13.45 -10.49
CA GLY A 85 8.68 13.75 -9.11
C GLY A 85 7.94 12.62 -8.43
N ASN A 86 8.03 12.60 -7.09
CA ASN A 86 7.45 11.55 -6.26
C ASN A 86 5.92 11.47 -6.37
N ARG A 87 5.24 12.61 -6.52
CA ARG A 87 3.78 12.67 -6.64
C ARG A 87 3.28 11.90 -7.86
N LEU A 88 3.90 12.12 -9.02
CA LEU A 88 3.52 11.43 -10.25
C LEU A 88 3.85 9.94 -10.14
N GLY A 89 5.01 9.57 -9.61
CA GLY A 89 5.39 8.18 -9.39
C GLY A 89 4.39 7.44 -8.49
N LEU A 90 3.98 8.04 -7.36
CA LEU A 90 2.95 7.48 -6.48
C LEU A 90 1.58 7.39 -7.17
N SER A 91 1.20 8.42 -7.93
CA SER A 91 -0.09 8.40 -8.66
C SER A 91 -0.14 7.27 -9.68
N ILE A 92 0.93 7.06 -10.45
CA ILE A 92 1.06 5.94 -11.39
C ILE A 92 0.95 4.60 -10.64
N ALA A 93 1.67 4.44 -9.52
CA ALA A 93 1.62 3.22 -8.72
C ALA A 93 0.19 2.92 -8.23
N ILE A 94 -0.52 3.93 -7.70
CA ILE A 94 -1.90 3.76 -7.23
C ILE A 94 -2.85 3.40 -8.40
N LEU A 95 -2.70 4.03 -9.56
CA LEU A 95 -3.50 3.71 -10.75
C LEU A 95 -3.27 2.27 -11.22
N ILE A 96 -2.02 1.79 -11.19
CA ILE A 96 -1.73 0.39 -11.51
C ILE A 96 -2.37 -0.55 -10.48
N TRP A 97 -2.37 -0.20 -9.19
CA TRP A 97 -3.04 -0.96 -8.14
C TRP A 97 -4.56 -1.04 -8.37
N ILE A 98 -5.20 0.05 -8.79
CA ILE A 98 -6.62 0.05 -9.18
C ILE A 98 -6.84 -0.93 -10.35
N GLY A 99 -6.01 -0.81 -11.39
CA GLY A 99 -6.05 -1.72 -12.54
C GLY A 99 -5.85 -3.18 -12.16
N LEU A 100 -4.95 -3.46 -11.21
CA LEU A 100 -4.71 -4.81 -10.67
C LEU A 100 -5.92 -5.38 -9.94
N CYS A 101 -6.58 -4.60 -9.09
CA CYS A 101 -7.80 -5.03 -8.41
C CYS A 101 -8.90 -5.37 -9.42
N LEU A 102 -9.07 -4.56 -10.46
CA LEU A 102 -10.01 -4.83 -11.56
C LEU A 102 -9.60 -6.07 -12.35
N PHE A 103 -8.32 -6.21 -12.69
CA PHE A 103 -7.81 -7.38 -13.39
C PHE A 103 -8.04 -8.67 -12.60
N VAL A 104 -7.76 -8.65 -11.29
CA VAL A 104 -8.00 -9.80 -10.40
C VAL A 104 -9.48 -10.13 -10.34
N TYR A 105 -10.34 -9.13 -10.22
CA TYR A 105 -11.80 -9.32 -10.16
C TYR A 105 -12.36 -9.98 -11.42
N PHE A 106 -11.97 -9.51 -12.61
CA PHE A 106 -12.58 -9.95 -13.86
C PHE A 106 -11.89 -11.14 -14.53
N PHE A 107 -10.57 -11.30 -14.35
CA PHE A 107 -9.78 -12.18 -15.21
C PHE A 107 -9.00 -13.27 -14.50
N VAL A 108 -8.82 -13.22 -13.18
CA VAL A 108 -7.97 -14.19 -12.47
C VAL A 108 -8.78 -15.36 -11.93
N PHE A 109 -8.70 -16.49 -12.63
CA PHE A 109 -9.38 -17.76 -12.30
C PHE A 109 -8.44 -18.97 -12.35
N LEU A 110 -7.29 -18.84 -13.01
CA LEU A 110 -6.32 -19.90 -13.26
C LEU A 110 -4.96 -19.58 -12.65
N PRO A 111 -4.14 -20.58 -12.27
CA PRO A 111 -2.84 -20.34 -11.63
C PRO A 111 -1.89 -19.46 -12.45
N TRP A 112 -1.83 -19.62 -13.77
CA TRP A 112 -0.94 -18.78 -14.61
C TRP A 112 -1.35 -17.30 -14.62
N GLN A 113 -2.66 -17.00 -14.54
CA GLN A 113 -3.16 -15.62 -14.43
C GLN A 113 -2.78 -15.02 -13.08
N PHE A 114 -2.80 -15.86 -12.03
CA PHE A 114 -2.35 -15.43 -10.71
C PHE A 114 -0.86 -15.11 -10.67
N TYR A 115 -0.02 -15.86 -11.39
CA TYR A 115 1.40 -15.52 -11.52
C TYR A 115 1.62 -14.16 -12.20
N ILE A 116 0.82 -13.83 -13.22
CA ILE A 116 0.88 -12.51 -13.86
C ILE A 116 0.49 -11.43 -12.85
N ALA A 117 -0.63 -11.61 -12.13
CA ALA A 117 -1.06 -10.67 -11.11
C ALA A 117 0.00 -10.51 -10.01
N ALA A 118 0.55 -11.60 -9.48
CA ALA A 118 1.61 -11.59 -8.47
C ALA A 118 2.86 -10.85 -8.95
N SER A 119 3.25 -11.06 -10.21
CA SER A 119 4.40 -10.38 -10.81
C SER A 119 4.19 -8.86 -10.88
N MET A 120 3.02 -8.43 -11.31
CA MET A 120 2.66 -7.00 -11.36
C MET A 120 2.55 -6.40 -9.94
N VAL A 121 1.94 -7.13 -8.99
CA VAL A 121 1.90 -6.75 -7.58
C VAL A 121 3.31 -6.51 -7.06
N GLY A 122 4.24 -7.44 -7.29
CA GLY A 122 5.63 -7.30 -6.87
C GLY A 122 6.27 -6.00 -7.38
N LEU A 123 6.21 -5.77 -8.69
CA LEU A 123 6.77 -4.56 -9.31
C LEU A 123 6.21 -3.27 -8.70
N VAL A 124 4.90 -3.19 -8.53
CA VAL A 124 4.28 -1.95 -8.05
C VAL A 124 4.42 -1.79 -6.54
N MET A 125 4.43 -2.90 -5.78
CA MET A 125 4.59 -2.87 -4.33
C MET A 125 5.96 -2.33 -3.91
N GLY A 126 7.04 -2.83 -4.50
CA GLY A 126 8.39 -2.32 -4.20
C GLY A 126 8.50 -0.83 -4.51
N GLY A 127 7.90 -0.40 -5.62
CA GLY A 127 7.85 1.00 -6.04
C GLY A 127 7.06 1.88 -5.07
N ILE A 128 5.82 1.52 -4.76
CA ILE A 128 4.93 2.35 -3.93
C ILE A 128 5.45 2.50 -2.50
N GLN A 129 6.01 1.43 -1.91
CA GLN A 129 6.58 1.48 -0.56
C GLN A 129 7.82 2.36 -0.48
N SER A 130 8.76 2.21 -1.43
CA SER A 130 9.98 3.02 -1.47
C SER A 130 9.65 4.50 -1.70
N LEU A 131 8.73 4.81 -2.63
CA LEU A 131 8.30 6.18 -2.90
C LEU A 131 7.51 6.80 -1.75
N ALA A 132 6.64 6.03 -1.09
CA ALA A 132 5.87 6.52 0.05
C ALA A 132 6.79 6.95 1.18
N ARG A 133 7.76 6.12 1.54
CA ARG A 133 8.75 6.43 2.60
C ARG A 133 9.66 7.58 2.21
N SER A 134 10.15 7.62 0.96
CA SER A 134 10.97 8.71 0.44
C SER A 134 10.22 10.05 0.41
N THR A 135 8.95 10.03 0.02
CA THR A 135 8.10 11.23 -0.02
C THR A 135 7.86 11.77 1.40
N TYR A 136 7.58 10.89 2.35
CA TYR A 136 7.42 11.27 3.75
C TYR A 136 8.69 11.90 4.31
N SER A 137 9.84 11.26 4.11
CA SER A 137 11.15 11.77 4.54
C SER A 137 11.43 13.20 4.06
N LYS A 138 11.11 13.51 2.80
CA LYS A 138 11.31 14.84 2.21
C LYS A 138 10.41 15.94 2.80
N MET A 139 9.34 15.55 3.51
CA MET A 139 8.39 16.50 4.12
C MET A 139 8.64 16.71 5.61
N LEU A 140 9.52 15.90 6.21
CA LEU A 140 9.84 16.04 7.62
C LEU A 140 10.59 17.35 7.88
N PRO A 141 10.40 17.96 9.06
CA PRO A 141 11.21 19.10 9.49
C PRO A 141 12.68 18.69 9.66
N GLU A 142 13.57 19.65 9.61
CA GLU A 142 14.93 19.47 10.10
C GLU A 142 14.88 19.28 11.62
N THR A 143 15.08 18.05 12.08
CA THR A 143 15.02 17.66 13.49
C THR A 143 16.03 16.55 13.73
N GLU A 144 16.54 16.47 14.95
CA GLU A 144 17.41 15.36 15.37
C GLU A 144 16.61 14.06 15.61
N ASP A 145 15.30 14.16 15.82
CA ASP A 145 14.40 13.04 16.14
C ASP A 145 13.63 12.52 14.93
N HIS A 146 14.33 12.16 13.87
CA HIS A 146 13.70 11.48 12.72
C HIS A 146 13.10 10.12 13.09
N ALA A 147 13.63 9.44 14.11
CA ALA A 147 13.20 8.11 14.50
C ALA A 147 11.73 8.09 14.96
N SER A 148 11.30 9.05 15.77
CA SER A 148 9.91 9.15 16.25
C SER A 148 8.93 9.43 15.11
N TYR A 149 9.32 10.22 14.09
CA TYR A 149 8.47 10.44 12.90
C TYR A 149 8.31 9.18 12.06
N PHE A 150 9.39 8.41 11.85
CA PHE A 150 9.28 7.15 11.14
C PHE A 150 8.52 6.09 11.93
N SER A 151 8.67 6.05 13.27
CA SER A 151 7.85 5.20 14.14
C SER A 151 6.37 5.53 14.00
N PHE A 152 6.00 6.81 13.91
CA PHE A 152 4.62 7.23 13.67
C PHE A 152 4.12 6.75 12.29
N PHE A 153 4.95 6.84 11.26
CA PHE A 153 4.63 6.34 9.92
C PHE A 153 4.36 4.83 9.94
N ASP A 154 5.23 4.06 10.59
CA ASP A 154 5.10 2.60 10.71
C ASP A 154 3.87 2.20 11.56
N VAL A 155 3.56 2.93 12.64
CA VAL A 155 2.33 2.72 13.43
C VAL A 155 1.10 3.01 12.58
N SER A 156 1.10 4.08 11.77
CA SER A 156 0.01 4.39 10.84
C SER A 156 -0.20 3.27 9.83
N GLU A 157 0.88 2.66 9.34
CA GLU A 157 0.84 1.48 8.47
C GLU A 157 0.13 0.30 9.14
N LYS A 158 0.51 -0.04 10.38
CA LYS A 158 -0.07 -1.18 11.10
C LYS A 158 -1.56 -0.96 11.47
N ILE A 159 -1.93 0.27 11.82
CA ILE A 159 -3.33 0.63 12.05
C ILE A 159 -4.12 0.51 10.74
N GLY A 160 -3.58 1.02 9.64
CA GLY A 160 -4.19 0.89 8.32
C GLY A 160 -4.40 -0.56 7.92
N LEU A 161 -3.37 -1.40 8.11
CA LEU A 161 -3.45 -2.84 7.88
C LEU A 161 -4.59 -3.49 8.67
N ALA A 162 -4.69 -3.22 9.97
CA ALA A 162 -5.73 -3.79 10.82
C ALA A 162 -7.13 -3.37 10.35
N ILE A 163 -7.35 -2.08 10.08
CA ILE A 163 -8.63 -1.57 9.61
C ILE A 163 -8.98 -2.13 8.22
N GLY A 164 -8.01 -2.18 7.31
CA GLY A 164 -8.21 -2.71 5.96
C GLY A 164 -8.58 -4.19 5.97
N THR A 165 -7.87 -4.99 6.77
CA THR A 165 -8.14 -6.43 6.91
C THR A 165 -9.52 -6.68 7.54
N ILE A 166 -9.90 -5.93 8.57
CA ILE A 166 -11.24 -6.04 9.19
C ILE A 166 -12.31 -5.64 8.17
N SER A 167 -12.13 -4.53 7.45
CA SER A 167 -13.07 -4.06 6.43
C SER A 167 -13.24 -5.09 5.32
N PHE A 168 -12.14 -5.67 4.85
CA PHE A 168 -12.15 -6.72 3.84
C PHE A 168 -12.92 -7.95 4.32
N GLY A 169 -12.62 -8.47 5.52
CA GLY A 169 -13.30 -9.63 6.10
C GLY A 169 -14.79 -9.39 6.34
N LEU A 170 -15.18 -8.19 6.77
CA LEU A 170 -16.59 -7.84 6.91
C LEU A 170 -17.31 -7.86 5.56
N ILE A 171 -16.73 -7.26 4.52
CA ILE A 171 -17.33 -7.27 3.18
C ILE A 171 -17.43 -8.71 2.67
N GLU A 172 -16.39 -9.54 2.86
CA GLU A 172 -16.38 -10.93 2.47
C GLU A 172 -17.49 -11.75 3.16
N THR A 173 -17.81 -11.42 4.41
CA THR A 173 -18.88 -12.10 5.15
C THR A 173 -20.27 -11.85 4.55
N PHE A 174 -20.49 -10.67 3.97
CA PHE A 174 -21.78 -10.28 3.40
C PHE A 174 -21.89 -10.50 1.88
N THR A 175 -20.76 -10.73 1.21
CA THR A 175 -20.69 -10.89 -0.24
C THR A 175 -19.83 -12.10 -0.62
N ASP A 176 -18.67 -11.84 -1.21
CA ASP A 176 -17.67 -12.81 -1.60
C ASP A 176 -16.26 -12.17 -1.57
N ILE A 177 -15.23 -13.01 -1.65
CA ILE A 177 -13.85 -12.55 -1.58
C ILE A 177 -13.46 -11.69 -2.80
N ARG A 178 -14.04 -11.93 -3.98
CA ARG A 178 -13.80 -11.11 -5.18
C ARG A 178 -14.34 -9.71 -5.01
N THR A 179 -15.56 -9.57 -4.54
CA THR A 179 -16.19 -8.28 -4.25
C THR A 179 -15.39 -7.53 -3.18
N SER A 180 -14.81 -8.23 -2.20
CA SER A 180 -13.93 -7.63 -1.20
C SER A 180 -12.66 -7.04 -1.82
N VAL A 181 -12.05 -7.72 -2.82
CA VAL A 181 -10.91 -7.16 -3.57
C VAL A 181 -11.34 -5.92 -4.35
N LEU A 182 -12.51 -5.93 -4.97
CA LEU A 182 -13.03 -4.77 -5.70
C LEU A 182 -13.29 -3.59 -4.76
N ALA A 183 -13.77 -3.83 -3.54
CA ALA A 183 -14.01 -2.79 -2.55
C ALA A 183 -12.72 -2.03 -2.15
N LEU A 184 -11.55 -2.66 -2.24
CA LEU A 184 -10.27 -1.99 -2.00
C LEU A 184 -9.98 -0.86 -2.99
N VAL A 185 -10.59 -0.89 -4.18
CA VAL A 185 -10.49 0.20 -5.16
C VAL A 185 -10.96 1.53 -4.56
N VAL A 186 -11.98 1.51 -3.69
CA VAL A 186 -12.48 2.72 -3.02
C VAL A 186 -11.37 3.38 -2.19
N PHE A 187 -10.57 2.59 -1.47
CA PHE A 187 -9.45 3.12 -0.68
C PHE A 187 -8.32 3.65 -1.56
N PHE A 188 -8.03 3.00 -2.68
CA PHE A 188 -7.06 3.50 -3.66
C PHE A 188 -7.54 4.82 -4.29
N VAL A 189 -8.81 4.91 -4.68
CA VAL A 189 -9.40 6.14 -5.24
C VAL A 189 -9.38 7.27 -4.20
N ALA A 190 -9.76 7.00 -2.95
CA ALA A 190 -9.65 7.99 -1.87
C ALA A 190 -8.19 8.42 -1.67
N GLY A 191 -7.25 7.47 -1.69
CA GLY A 191 -5.82 7.72 -1.57
C GLY A 191 -5.28 8.65 -2.67
N ILE A 192 -5.62 8.39 -3.94
CA ILE A 192 -5.16 9.23 -5.05
C ILE A 192 -5.80 10.62 -5.02
N ILE A 193 -7.09 10.75 -4.70
CA ILE A 193 -7.76 12.05 -4.56
C ILE A 193 -7.08 12.90 -3.48
N LEU A 194 -6.75 12.30 -2.34
CA LEU A 194 -6.04 12.98 -1.28
C LEU A 194 -4.61 13.34 -1.69
N LEU A 195 -3.91 12.43 -2.40
CA LEU A 195 -2.55 12.68 -2.92
C LEU A 195 -2.50 13.88 -3.86
N LEU A 196 -3.50 13.99 -4.73
CA LEU A 196 -3.59 15.12 -5.67
C LEU A 196 -3.81 16.48 -4.99
N ARG A 197 -4.26 16.49 -3.74
CA ARG A 197 -4.41 17.71 -2.93
C ARG A 197 -3.15 18.07 -2.13
N VAL A 198 -2.11 17.24 -2.18
CA VAL A 198 -0.84 17.51 -1.48
C VAL A 198 0.07 18.33 -2.41
N PRO A 199 0.52 19.52 -2.01
CA PRO A 199 1.40 20.36 -2.82
C PRO A 199 2.85 19.83 -2.75
N ILE A 200 3.12 18.69 -3.40
CA ILE A 200 4.46 18.12 -3.55
C ILE A 200 4.94 18.41 -4.98
N LYS A 201 6.16 18.86 -5.09
CA LYS A 201 6.90 18.90 -6.36
C LYS A 201 7.61 17.59 -6.64
#